data_6d4e28b0a112a96e6a46f7ffe26b2355
#
_entry.id   6d4e28b0a112a96e6a46f7ffe26b2355
#
_cell.length_a   1.000
_cell.length_b   1.000
_cell.length_c   1.000
_cell.angle_alpha   90.00
_cell.angle_beta   90.00
_cell.angle_gamma   90.00
#
_symmetry.space_group_name_H-M   'P 1'
#
loop_
_entity.id
_entity.type
_entity.pdbx_description
1 polymer ?
#
loop_
_entity_poly.entity_id
_entity_poly.type
_entity_poly.pdbx_seq_one_letter_code
_entity_poly.pdbx_strand_id
1 'polypeptide(L)'
;MKTFATILRTAFVVIFIPVLILRAEIEPNNSYQQANAIGINSSDGGSLNEQTQSIAADNDDWWKITLSNDGSLYASTNATSNLDVDLYIYDINGETQIASGTKYGSFESVYHVALKAGTYYIRAYRAGGTGTYTIQTKFNEAPYANDSEPNNSYDTAIPLQLNSQSTGHIGYYSNSSTDNDDYWKVVIPYDGSLTVNVASDSADIDIYIIDVDGNNTIRSATAYGTTETITFNNFMPGTYYVRLYRTNSHGGYTISSEYTQTSINGITTNDTEKNDDYTTAINWLIFNSAGTGTGYGHLGFYSNSYLDPDDYLTVTTTTDGKLTISTESNSTLDVDIYLIDVNGSTQIKSATAYGTTDQLVFENLGAGKYYVRLYRATGYGSYIVNASFETPSMANDTELNNDYSSASSISLNSKVTGHLGYYSNSLTDYDDYYVLNLSSATDSLYIRIDSETSLDADIYLLNNQQNQLSSATTYGNKDIIKYGALSAGTYYIRIYRATGQGSYALMCSLHDIVNPLTDVKENEIIPTTFSLSQNYPNPFNPSTTIKYDIPQTANVTLKVYDVLGNEITTLINENQTPGSYSVKFNAGNLSSGIYFYRIDTGSFSQVKKFILMK
;
A
#
# COMPACT_ATOMS: atom_id res chain seq x y z
N MET A 1 -61.69 -35.67 41.14
CA MET A 1 -61.28 -35.78 42.55
C MET A 1 -59.87 -36.31 42.58
N LYS A 2 -58.88 -35.54 42.82
CA LYS A 2 -57.54 -35.90 43.29
C LYS A 2 -57.03 -34.72 44.13
N THR A 3 -56.96 -35.01 45.43
CA THR A 3 -56.56 -34.11 46.50
C THR A 3 -55.08 -33.87 46.44
N PHE A 4 -54.66 -32.55 46.38
CA PHE A 4 -53.27 -32.14 46.56
C PHE A 4 -53.03 -31.87 48.05
N ALA A 5 -52.13 -32.69 48.63
CA ALA A 5 -51.61 -32.44 49.97
C ALA A 5 -50.41 -31.48 49.86
N THR A 6 -50.54 -30.31 50.47
CA THR A 6 -49.46 -29.31 50.58
C THR A 6 -48.61 -29.67 51.79
N ILE A 7 -47.34 -30.06 51.51
CA ILE A 7 -46.32 -30.30 52.56
C ILE A 7 -45.59 -28.98 52.80
N LEU A 8 -45.82 -28.34 53.92
CA LEU A 8 -45.12 -27.18 54.43
C LEU A 8 -43.73 -27.61 54.93
N ARG A 9 -42.68 -27.35 54.13
CA ARG A 9 -41.29 -27.50 54.59
C ARG A 9 -40.84 -26.21 55.27
N THR A 10 -40.75 -26.22 56.57
CA THR A 10 -40.10 -25.19 57.38
C THR A 10 -38.61 -25.27 57.18
N ALA A 11 -38.03 -24.32 56.43
CA ALA A 11 -36.60 -24.18 56.31
C ALA A 11 -36.05 -23.49 57.57
N PHE A 12 -35.29 -24.23 58.38
CA PHE A 12 -34.45 -23.64 59.41
C PHE A 12 -33.29 -22.92 58.74
N VAL A 13 -33.32 -21.60 58.72
CA VAL A 13 -32.16 -20.78 58.36
C VAL A 13 -31.22 -20.79 59.58
N VAL A 14 -30.19 -21.58 59.55
CA VAL A 14 -29.07 -21.50 60.50
C VAL A 14 -28.23 -20.29 60.07
N ILE A 15 -28.42 -19.17 60.75
CA ILE A 15 -27.53 -18.01 60.63
C ILE A 15 -26.21 -18.41 61.32
N PHE A 16 -25.21 -18.79 60.53
CA PHE A 16 -23.84 -18.84 61.02
C PHE A 16 -23.37 -17.39 61.22
N ILE A 17 -23.37 -16.95 62.46
CA ILE A 17 -22.60 -15.78 62.87
C ILE A 17 -21.15 -16.30 62.99
N PRO A 18 -20.23 -15.84 62.12
CA PRO A 18 -18.84 -16.23 62.30
C PRO A 18 -18.37 -15.63 63.64
N VAL A 19 -18.03 -16.46 64.57
CA VAL A 19 -17.29 -16.02 65.76
C VAL A 19 -15.93 -15.58 65.25
N LEU A 20 -15.69 -14.29 65.21
CA LEU A 20 -14.40 -13.74 64.88
C LEU A 20 -13.45 -14.15 66.01
N ILE A 21 -12.62 -15.14 65.79
CA ILE A 21 -11.53 -15.51 66.69
C ILE A 21 -10.43 -14.47 66.40
N LEU A 22 -10.36 -13.40 67.17
CA LEU A 22 -9.22 -12.49 67.21
C LEU A 22 -7.98 -13.32 67.56
N ARG A 23 -7.01 -13.33 66.65
CA ARG A 23 -5.68 -13.88 66.96
C ARG A 23 -4.98 -12.85 67.84
N ALA A 24 -4.37 -13.31 68.95
CA ALA A 24 -3.44 -12.47 69.67
C ALA A 24 -2.16 -12.30 68.82
N GLU A 25 -1.61 -11.13 68.82
CA GLU A 25 -0.31 -10.86 68.21
C GLU A 25 0.79 -11.75 68.78
N ILE A 26 1.86 -11.92 68.03
CA ILE A 26 3.04 -12.67 68.44
C ILE A 26 4.19 -11.65 68.64
N GLU A 27 4.66 -11.56 69.87
CA GLU A 27 5.75 -10.73 70.26
C GLU A 27 7.12 -11.44 70.11
N PRO A 28 8.22 -10.67 69.79
CA PRO A 28 8.24 -9.25 69.52
C PRO A 28 7.84 -8.90 68.07
N ASN A 29 7.05 -7.83 67.85
CA ASN A 29 6.64 -7.32 66.57
C ASN A 29 6.95 -5.81 66.40
N ASN A 30 8.00 -5.33 67.07
CA ASN A 30 8.34 -3.92 67.22
C ASN A 30 9.09 -3.31 66.02
N SER A 31 9.12 -4.04 64.90
CA SER A 31 9.70 -3.56 63.63
C SER A 31 9.04 -4.23 62.45
N TYR A 32 9.14 -3.61 61.27
CA TYR A 32 8.53 -4.18 60.06
C TYR A 32 9.11 -5.56 59.71
N GLN A 33 10.38 -5.87 60.08
CA GLN A 33 10.98 -7.19 59.88
C GLN A 33 10.30 -8.29 60.74
N GLN A 34 9.69 -7.89 61.85
CA GLN A 34 9.05 -8.79 62.83
C GLN A 34 7.51 -8.72 62.72
N ALA A 35 7.00 -7.97 61.76
CA ALA A 35 5.56 -7.68 61.59
C ALA A 35 4.71 -8.93 61.54
N ASN A 36 3.62 -8.94 62.32
CA ASN A 36 2.59 -9.97 62.31
C ASN A 36 1.78 -9.89 61.01
N ALA A 37 1.34 -11.01 60.47
CA ALA A 37 0.51 -11.03 59.27
C ALA A 37 -0.96 -10.75 59.63
N ILE A 38 -1.55 -9.77 58.93
CA ILE A 38 -2.98 -9.50 58.96
C ILE A 38 -3.58 -9.70 57.56
N GLY A 39 -4.77 -10.29 57.47
CA GLY A 39 -5.45 -10.48 56.20
C GLY A 39 -6.10 -9.20 55.67
N ILE A 40 -6.47 -9.20 54.39
CA ILE A 40 -7.37 -8.18 53.83
C ILE A 40 -8.79 -8.42 54.39
N ASN A 41 -9.53 -7.33 54.60
CA ASN A 41 -10.91 -7.39 55.12
C ASN A 41 -11.04 -8.27 56.41
N SER A 42 -10.07 -8.14 57.30
CA SER A 42 -9.97 -8.95 58.52
C SER A 42 -9.80 -8.07 59.75
N SER A 43 -9.79 -8.73 60.92
CA SER A 43 -9.58 -8.08 62.20
C SER A 43 -8.67 -8.95 63.06
N ASP A 44 -7.75 -8.30 63.77
CA ASP A 44 -6.86 -8.91 64.74
C ASP A 44 -6.74 -8.03 66.00
N GLY A 45 -6.08 -8.51 67.06
CA GLY A 45 -5.94 -7.79 68.30
C GLY A 45 -4.47 -7.65 68.72
N GLY A 46 -4.15 -6.52 69.35
CA GLY A 46 -2.82 -6.22 69.88
C GLY A 46 -2.90 -5.58 71.28
N SER A 47 -1.73 -5.39 71.85
CA SER A 47 -1.59 -4.73 73.17
C SER A 47 -0.35 -3.90 73.25
N LEU A 48 -0.47 -2.68 73.76
CA LEU A 48 0.62 -1.73 73.89
C LEU A 48 0.75 -1.32 75.39
N ASN A 49 1.99 -1.34 75.92
CA ASN A 49 2.22 -1.11 77.32
C ASN A 49 3.45 -0.24 77.60
N GLU A 50 3.47 0.38 78.81
CA GLU A 50 4.61 1.16 79.30
C GLU A 50 5.63 0.23 79.97
N GLN A 51 6.90 0.66 79.98
CA GLN A 51 7.94 -0.04 80.72
C GLN A 51 7.64 -0.12 82.18
N THR A 52 7.72 -1.30 82.76
CA THR A 52 7.68 -1.55 84.21
C THR A 52 9.01 -2.14 84.66
N GLN A 53 9.20 -2.34 85.98
CA GLN A 53 10.44 -2.99 86.51
C GLN A 53 10.67 -4.39 86.00
N SER A 54 9.64 -5.06 85.46
CA SER A 54 9.69 -6.42 85.00
C SER A 54 9.26 -6.64 83.52
N ILE A 55 8.76 -5.59 82.87
CA ILE A 55 8.28 -5.66 81.47
C ILE A 55 8.89 -4.53 80.69
N ALA A 56 9.51 -4.82 79.54
CA ALA A 56 10.00 -3.81 78.60
C ALA A 56 8.80 -2.99 78.04
N ALA A 57 9.02 -1.75 77.68
CA ALA A 57 8.00 -0.94 77.02
C ALA A 57 7.72 -1.54 75.64
N ASP A 58 6.46 -1.70 75.37
CA ASP A 58 5.95 -2.05 74.06
C ASP A 58 5.22 -0.86 73.49
N ASN A 59 5.89 -0.19 72.50
CA ASN A 59 5.41 1.05 71.95
C ASN A 59 4.94 0.93 70.50
N ASP A 60 5.25 -0.22 69.89
CA ASP A 60 5.11 -0.41 68.44
C ASP A 60 4.66 -1.83 68.11
N ASP A 61 3.52 -1.94 67.51
CA ASP A 61 3.07 -3.19 66.88
C ASP A 61 3.07 -3.01 65.35
N TRP A 62 3.78 -3.91 64.70
CA TRP A 62 3.86 -3.89 63.26
C TRP A 62 3.08 -5.07 62.67
N TRP A 63 2.22 -4.71 61.68
CA TRP A 63 1.39 -5.63 60.93
C TRP A 63 1.80 -5.61 59.49
N LYS A 64 1.92 -6.76 58.81
CA LYS A 64 2.15 -6.83 57.36
C LYS A 64 0.89 -7.32 56.67
N ILE A 65 0.48 -6.64 55.62
CA ILE A 65 -0.65 -6.95 54.78
C ILE A 65 -0.20 -7.15 53.34
N THR A 66 -0.63 -8.23 52.71
CA THR A 66 -0.32 -8.49 51.30
C THR A 66 -1.56 -8.26 50.46
N LEU A 67 -1.43 -7.31 49.52
CA LEU A 67 -2.43 -7.00 48.54
C LEU A 67 -2.14 -7.79 47.27
N SER A 68 -3.09 -8.63 46.85
CA SER A 68 -2.97 -9.44 45.62
C SER A 68 -3.18 -8.64 44.36
N ASN A 69 -3.87 -7.50 44.44
CA ASN A 69 -4.20 -6.59 43.36
C ASN A 69 -4.01 -5.15 43.81
N ASP A 70 -4.04 -4.24 42.84
CA ASP A 70 -4.04 -2.81 43.15
C ASP A 70 -5.35 -2.38 43.78
N GLY A 71 -5.32 -1.35 44.60
CA GLY A 71 -6.53 -0.91 45.26
C GLY A 71 -6.32 0.11 46.37
N SER A 72 -7.36 0.36 47.15
CA SER A 72 -7.33 1.21 48.32
C SER A 72 -7.31 0.40 49.63
N LEU A 73 -6.40 0.77 50.51
CA LEU A 73 -6.27 0.18 51.82
C LEU A 73 -6.73 1.14 52.91
N TYR A 74 -7.60 0.67 53.76
CA TYR A 74 -8.06 1.36 54.98
C TYR A 74 -7.68 0.46 56.17
N ALA A 75 -7.11 1.05 57.21
CA ALA A 75 -6.93 0.40 58.48
C ALA A 75 -7.51 1.27 59.63
N SER A 76 -8.05 0.65 60.64
CA SER A 76 -8.53 1.34 61.83
C SER A 76 -8.26 0.52 63.09
N THR A 77 -8.09 1.23 64.20
CA THR A 77 -7.99 0.64 65.50
C THR A 77 -9.13 1.10 66.38
N ASN A 78 -9.55 0.20 67.26
CA ASN A 78 -10.45 0.51 68.37
C ASN A 78 -9.80 0.02 69.68
N ALA A 79 -9.31 0.96 70.49
CA ALA A 79 -8.55 0.67 71.68
C ALA A 79 -9.37 0.81 72.97
N THR A 80 -8.88 0.23 74.07
CA THR A 80 -9.42 0.49 75.41
C THR A 80 -9.34 1.99 75.73
N SER A 81 -10.21 2.51 76.59
CA SER A 81 -10.38 3.95 76.83
C SER A 81 -9.15 4.71 77.37
N ASN A 82 -8.16 3.98 77.83
CA ASN A 82 -6.89 4.51 78.38
C ASN A 82 -5.72 4.44 77.40
N LEU A 83 -5.92 3.85 76.19
CA LEU A 83 -4.87 3.69 75.20
C LEU A 83 -5.20 4.59 74.00
N ASP A 84 -4.20 5.42 73.62
CA ASP A 84 -4.19 6.26 72.45
C ASP A 84 -3.23 5.64 71.42
N VAL A 85 -3.76 5.21 70.24
CA VAL A 85 -2.98 4.48 69.20
C VAL A 85 -2.97 5.30 67.96
N ASP A 86 -1.79 5.74 67.54
CA ASP A 86 -1.57 6.32 66.20
C ASP A 86 -1.35 5.21 65.17
N LEU A 87 -1.93 5.37 64.01
CA LEU A 87 -1.77 4.44 62.88
C LEU A 87 -0.96 5.02 61.72
N TYR A 88 -0.05 4.23 61.18
CA TYR A 88 0.76 4.61 60.03
C TYR A 88 0.74 3.47 59.03
N ILE A 89 0.66 3.81 57.73
CA ILE A 89 0.90 2.86 56.63
C ILE A 89 2.31 3.14 56.10
N TYR A 90 3.09 2.09 55.93
CA TYR A 90 4.41 2.10 55.34
C TYR A 90 4.43 1.35 54.00
N ASP A 91 5.27 1.83 53.11
CA ASP A 91 5.48 1.27 51.79
C ASP A 91 6.12 -0.13 51.86
N ILE A 92 6.22 -0.82 50.75
CA ILE A 92 6.77 -2.19 50.62
C ILE A 92 8.22 -2.30 51.14
N ASN A 93 8.98 -1.23 51.22
CA ASN A 93 10.31 -1.20 51.81
C ASN A 93 10.28 -1.22 53.35
N GLY A 94 9.13 -1.04 53.99
CA GLY A 94 8.97 -0.99 55.44
C GLY A 94 9.50 0.26 56.13
N GLU A 95 10.10 1.20 55.37
CA GLU A 95 10.79 2.38 55.94
C GLU A 95 10.09 3.69 55.54
N THR A 96 9.51 3.78 54.37
CA THR A 96 8.84 4.98 53.90
C THR A 96 7.39 5.03 54.40
N GLN A 97 7.08 6.00 55.25
CA GLN A 97 5.68 6.24 55.68
C GLN A 97 4.92 6.91 54.53
N ILE A 98 3.76 6.34 54.19
CA ILE A 98 2.91 6.80 53.08
C ILE A 98 1.55 7.35 53.54
N ALA A 99 1.10 7.02 54.74
CA ALA A 99 -0.09 7.61 55.33
C ALA A 99 -0.01 7.57 56.89
N SER A 100 -0.77 8.46 57.50
CA SER A 100 -0.90 8.48 58.99
C SER A 100 -2.27 8.92 59.44
N GLY A 101 -2.69 8.39 60.55
CA GLY A 101 -3.81 8.83 61.37
C GLY A 101 -3.31 8.99 62.81
N THR A 102 -3.45 10.20 63.41
CA THR A 102 -2.85 10.58 64.68
C THR A 102 -3.82 11.45 65.51
N LYS A 103 -5.07 11.03 65.57
CA LYS A 103 -6.06 11.73 66.37
C LYS A 103 -6.07 11.19 67.80
N TYR A 104 -6.05 12.11 68.76
CA TYR A 104 -6.16 11.74 70.16
C TYR A 104 -7.48 10.97 70.45
N GLY A 105 -7.33 9.78 71.07
CA GLY A 105 -8.50 8.99 71.51
C GLY A 105 -8.33 7.49 71.24
N SER A 106 -9.39 6.73 71.64
CA SER A 106 -9.38 5.26 71.51
C SER A 106 -9.69 4.72 70.11
N PHE A 107 -10.04 5.59 69.16
CA PHE A 107 -10.32 5.21 67.77
C PHE A 107 -9.40 5.97 66.81
N GLU A 108 -8.69 5.26 65.99
CA GLU A 108 -7.87 5.85 64.92
C GLU A 108 -8.12 5.15 63.58
N SER A 109 -7.88 5.89 62.50
CA SER A 109 -7.95 5.32 61.16
C SER A 109 -6.97 5.99 60.22
N VAL A 110 -6.46 5.17 59.28
CA VAL A 110 -5.56 5.62 58.22
C VAL A 110 -5.98 4.94 56.92
N TYR A 111 -5.77 5.62 55.81
CA TYR A 111 -6.05 5.03 54.49
C TYR A 111 -5.10 5.52 53.44
N HIS A 112 -4.92 4.73 52.42
CA HIS A 112 -4.26 5.08 51.16
C HIS A 112 -5.12 4.65 49.98
N VAL A 113 -5.40 5.58 49.05
CA VAL A 113 -6.43 5.39 48.01
C VAL A 113 -5.92 4.56 46.82
N ALA A 114 -4.60 4.50 46.60
CA ALA A 114 -4.04 3.92 45.39
C ALA A 114 -2.70 3.20 45.70
N LEU A 115 -2.75 1.95 46.06
CA LEU A 115 -1.59 1.08 46.28
C LEU A 115 -1.52 0.02 45.19
N LYS A 116 -0.32 -0.21 44.64
CA LYS A 116 -0.05 -1.39 43.79
C LYS A 116 -0.11 -2.68 44.59
N ALA A 117 -0.33 -3.80 43.96
CA ALA A 117 -0.18 -5.12 44.55
C ALA A 117 1.20 -5.23 45.23
N GLY A 118 1.25 -5.80 46.42
CA GLY A 118 2.49 -5.91 47.21
C GLY A 118 2.24 -6.13 48.69
N THR A 119 3.33 -6.20 49.47
CA THR A 119 3.25 -6.35 50.92
C THR A 119 3.58 -5.03 51.56
N TYR A 120 2.62 -4.45 52.24
CA TYR A 120 2.72 -3.17 52.96
C TYR A 120 2.71 -3.44 54.47
N TYR A 121 3.10 -2.40 55.23
CA TYR A 121 3.14 -2.52 56.68
C TYR A 121 2.27 -1.47 57.33
N ILE A 122 1.59 -1.85 58.40
CA ILE A 122 0.79 -0.98 59.24
C ILE A 122 1.46 -0.96 60.61
N ARG A 123 1.81 0.20 61.09
CA ARG A 123 2.36 0.43 62.43
C ARG A 123 1.25 0.98 63.30
N ALA A 124 0.94 0.28 64.43
CA ALA A 124 0.19 0.80 65.50
C ALA A 124 1.18 1.28 66.60
N TYR A 125 1.22 2.62 66.78
CA TYR A 125 2.13 3.25 67.71
C TYR A 125 1.40 3.77 68.95
N ARG A 126 1.98 3.51 70.12
CA ARG A 126 1.45 4.00 71.38
C ARG A 126 1.73 5.50 71.55
N ALA A 127 0.75 6.34 71.29
CA ALA A 127 0.83 7.81 71.52
C ALA A 127 0.64 8.16 73.00
N GLY A 128 -0.15 7.33 73.74
CA GLY A 128 -0.37 7.52 75.13
C GLY A 128 -1.14 6.37 75.79
N GLY A 129 -1.01 6.26 77.13
CA GLY A 129 -1.74 5.22 77.90
C GLY A 129 -1.26 3.80 77.65
N THR A 130 -2.03 2.82 78.16
CA THR A 130 -1.76 1.39 77.99
C THR A 130 -3.06 0.58 77.85
N GLY A 131 -3.05 -0.50 77.12
CA GLY A 131 -4.22 -1.30 76.95
C GLY A 131 -4.15 -2.23 75.72
N THR A 132 -5.29 -2.77 75.39
CA THR A 132 -5.47 -3.61 74.20
C THR A 132 -6.24 -2.84 73.14
N TYR A 133 -6.01 -3.20 71.88
CA TYR A 133 -6.73 -2.69 70.76
C TYR A 133 -7.14 -3.79 69.80
N THR A 134 -8.12 -3.47 68.96
CA THR A 134 -8.46 -4.28 67.78
C THR A 134 -8.07 -3.48 66.56
N ILE A 135 -7.30 -4.08 65.67
CA ILE A 135 -7.02 -3.56 64.34
C ILE A 135 -7.95 -4.19 63.31
N GLN A 136 -8.49 -3.37 62.41
CA GLN A 136 -9.30 -3.83 61.28
C GLN A 136 -8.75 -3.29 60.01
N THR A 137 -8.75 -4.15 58.99
CA THR A 137 -8.33 -3.76 57.63
C THR A 137 -9.51 -3.91 56.68
N LYS A 138 -9.60 -2.98 55.72
CA LYS A 138 -10.51 -3.04 54.59
C LYS A 138 -9.74 -2.74 53.33
N PHE A 139 -9.85 -3.60 52.35
CA PHE A 139 -9.26 -3.44 51.04
C PHE A 139 -10.37 -3.40 49.97
N ASN A 140 -10.35 -2.36 49.14
CA ASN A 140 -11.20 -2.28 47.97
C ASN A 140 -10.27 -2.42 46.78
N GLU A 141 -10.44 -3.51 46.06
CA GLU A 141 -9.72 -3.81 44.84
C GLU A 141 -10.07 -2.82 43.74
N ALA A 142 -9.08 -2.43 42.92
CA ALA A 142 -9.29 -1.63 41.72
C ALA A 142 -10.15 -2.39 40.71
N PRO A 143 -11.02 -1.68 39.97
CA PRO A 143 -11.77 -2.31 38.89
C PRO A 143 -10.81 -2.68 37.75
N TYR A 144 -11.18 -3.70 36.99
CA TYR A 144 -10.41 -4.30 35.88
C TYR A 144 -9.17 -5.09 36.34
N ALA A 145 -8.61 -5.83 35.42
CA ALA A 145 -7.30 -6.49 35.61
C ALA A 145 -6.19 -5.51 35.24
N ASN A 146 -5.11 -5.51 36.01
CA ASN A 146 -3.93 -4.73 35.66
C ASN A 146 -3.23 -5.30 34.44
N ASP A 147 -2.49 -4.49 33.74
CA ASP A 147 -1.59 -4.86 32.66
C ASP A 147 -0.27 -5.45 33.20
N SER A 148 0.65 -5.75 32.30
CA SER A 148 1.95 -6.34 32.68
C SER A 148 2.99 -5.25 32.92
N GLU A 149 3.45 -5.16 34.15
CA GLU A 149 4.44 -4.19 34.58
C GLU A 149 5.89 -4.75 34.65
N PRO A 150 6.94 -3.93 34.43
CA PRO A 150 6.87 -2.51 34.06
C PRO A 150 6.65 -2.28 32.57
N ASN A 151 5.84 -1.28 32.20
CA ASN A 151 5.55 -0.87 30.83
C ASN A 151 5.71 0.66 30.64
N ASN A 152 6.53 1.30 31.45
CA ASN A 152 6.65 2.76 31.56
C ASN A 152 7.55 3.42 30.48
N SER A 153 7.90 2.68 29.42
CA SER A 153 8.67 3.20 28.27
C SER A 153 8.38 2.39 27.01
N TYR A 154 8.72 2.94 25.85
CA TYR A 154 8.56 2.23 24.57
C TYR A 154 9.36 0.91 24.52
N ASP A 155 10.53 0.82 25.22
CA ASP A 155 11.34 -0.41 25.29
C ASP A 155 10.64 -1.54 26.07
N THR A 156 9.78 -1.16 27.02
CA THR A 156 9.03 -2.09 27.87
C THR A 156 7.56 -2.20 27.48
N ALA A 157 7.17 -1.54 26.38
CA ALA A 157 5.78 -1.49 25.89
C ALA A 157 5.17 -2.88 25.67
N ILE A 158 3.96 -3.09 26.15
CA ILE A 158 3.21 -4.33 26.02
C ILE A 158 2.33 -4.34 24.77
N PRO A 159 2.04 -5.50 24.15
CA PRO A 159 1.29 -5.55 22.90
C PRO A 159 -0.20 -5.22 23.10
N LEU A 160 -0.69 -4.26 22.29
CA LEU A 160 -2.12 -4.06 22.04
C LEU A 160 -2.44 -4.66 20.67
N GLN A 161 -3.27 -5.71 20.66
CA GLN A 161 -3.70 -6.33 19.40
C GLN A 161 -4.67 -5.40 18.67
N LEU A 162 -4.57 -5.36 17.31
CA LEU A 162 -5.51 -4.59 16.50
C LEU A 162 -6.94 -5.11 16.67
N ASN A 163 -7.90 -4.19 16.66
CA ASN A 163 -9.33 -4.47 16.78
C ASN A 163 -9.68 -5.24 18.05
N SER A 164 -8.99 -4.94 19.14
CA SER A 164 -9.14 -5.58 20.43
C SER A 164 -9.25 -4.58 21.59
N GLN A 165 -9.54 -5.10 22.76
CA GLN A 165 -9.58 -4.36 24.02
C GLN A 165 -8.66 -5.01 25.04
N SER A 166 -8.00 -4.20 25.84
CA SER A 166 -7.20 -4.57 27.02
C SER A 166 -7.57 -3.68 28.20
N THR A 167 -7.03 -4.02 29.36
CA THR A 167 -7.21 -3.25 30.61
C THR A 167 -5.87 -3.01 31.26
N GLY A 168 -5.80 -1.99 32.11
CA GLY A 168 -4.64 -1.69 32.94
C GLY A 168 -5.00 -0.79 34.11
N HIS A 169 -4.00 -0.46 34.90
CA HIS A 169 -4.10 0.45 36.03
C HIS A 169 -3.04 1.54 35.93
N ILE A 170 -3.42 2.77 36.27
CA ILE A 170 -2.50 3.91 36.28
C ILE A 170 -2.71 4.77 37.54
N GLY A 171 -1.64 5.39 38.02
CA GLY A 171 -1.69 6.25 39.20
C GLY A 171 -1.55 5.52 40.54
N TYR A 172 -1.32 4.23 40.54
CA TYR A 172 -1.09 3.47 41.77
C TYR A 172 0.37 3.58 42.24
N TYR A 173 0.51 3.56 43.57
CA TYR A 173 1.78 3.85 44.26
C TYR A 173 2.42 2.57 44.79
N SER A 174 3.74 2.44 44.63
CA SER A 174 4.57 1.44 45.28
C SER A 174 6.05 1.83 45.18
N ASN A 175 6.86 1.40 46.16
CA ASN A 175 8.31 1.62 46.18
C ASN A 175 8.74 3.07 45.93
N SER A 176 8.06 4.00 46.63
CA SER A 176 8.31 5.44 46.54
C SER A 176 8.07 6.06 45.15
N SER A 177 7.33 5.36 44.30
CA SER A 177 6.99 5.80 42.95
C SER A 177 5.50 5.63 42.67
N THR A 178 4.96 6.54 41.89
CA THR A 178 3.61 6.44 41.32
C THR A 178 3.74 6.07 39.86
N ASP A 179 2.90 5.19 39.41
CA ASP A 179 2.76 4.80 38.02
C ASP A 179 2.09 5.94 37.24
N ASN A 180 2.82 6.55 36.33
CA ASN A 180 2.31 7.69 35.58
C ASN A 180 2.22 7.45 34.08
N ASP A 181 2.83 6.37 33.60
CA ASP A 181 2.99 6.08 32.17
C ASP A 181 2.79 4.60 31.87
N ASP A 182 1.90 4.30 30.95
CA ASP A 182 1.78 2.98 30.35
C ASP A 182 2.03 3.06 28.85
N TYR A 183 2.92 2.20 28.36
CA TYR A 183 3.21 2.11 26.93
C TYR A 183 2.68 0.81 26.34
N TRP A 184 1.89 0.98 25.31
CA TRP A 184 1.35 -0.09 24.49
C TRP A 184 2.00 -0.05 23.10
N LYS A 185 2.38 -1.20 22.53
CA LYS A 185 2.87 -1.28 21.16
C LYS A 185 1.82 -1.85 20.24
N VAL A 186 1.64 -1.20 19.09
CA VAL A 186 0.69 -1.58 18.05
C VAL A 186 1.45 -1.86 16.76
N VAL A 187 1.23 -3.02 16.16
CA VAL A 187 1.84 -3.38 14.87
C VAL A 187 0.83 -3.11 13.77
N ILE A 188 1.12 -2.13 12.92
CA ILE A 188 0.33 -1.79 11.74
C ILE A 188 0.86 -2.62 10.57
N PRO A 189 0.05 -3.55 10.00
CA PRO A 189 0.53 -4.47 8.95
C PRO A 189 0.55 -3.86 7.55
N TYR A 190 -0.32 -2.89 7.29
CA TYR A 190 -0.51 -2.22 5.99
C TYR A 190 -0.87 -0.76 6.22
N ASP A 191 -0.81 0.05 5.16
CA ASP A 191 -1.25 1.45 5.24
C ASP A 191 -2.71 1.55 5.68
N GLY A 192 -2.98 2.50 6.57
CA GLY A 192 -4.33 2.60 7.12
C GLY A 192 -4.49 3.61 8.24
N SER A 193 -5.66 3.55 8.87
CA SER A 193 -6.03 4.38 10.01
C SER A 193 -6.13 3.56 11.30
N LEU A 194 -5.70 4.16 12.40
CA LEU A 194 -5.85 3.62 13.75
C LEU A 194 -6.61 4.60 14.62
N THR A 195 -7.65 4.12 15.27
CA THR A 195 -8.34 4.81 16.37
C THR A 195 -8.06 4.08 17.66
N VAL A 196 -7.63 4.82 18.68
CA VAL A 196 -7.46 4.31 20.06
C VAL A 196 -8.43 5.03 20.96
N ASN A 197 -9.19 4.24 21.75
CA ASN A 197 -10.09 4.74 22.77
C ASN A 197 -9.63 4.28 24.14
N VAL A 198 -9.63 5.18 25.10
CA VAL A 198 -9.34 4.90 26.51
C VAL A 198 -10.51 5.36 27.36
N ALA A 199 -10.90 4.54 28.33
CA ALA A 199 -11.88 4.91 29.33
C ALA A 199 -11.41 4.44 30.71
N SER A 200 -11.33 5.37 31.68
CA SER A 200 -10.96 5.11 33.06
C SER A 200 -12.16 5.26 33.99
N ASP A 201 -12.11 4.58 35.13
CA ASP A 201 -13.11 4.77 36.19
C ASP A 201 -12.95 6.09 36.94
N SER A 202 -11.72 6.63 37.06
CA SER A 202 -11.46 7.84 37.83
C SER A 202 -10.20 8.63 37.45
N ALA A 203 -9.29 8.05 36.69
CA ALA A 203 -8.08 8.74 36.24
C ALA A 203 -8.35 9.63 35.01
N ASP A 204 -7.68 10.75 34.93
CA ASP A 204 -7.56 11.59 33.76
C ASP A 204 -6.31 11.17 32.99
N ILE A 205 -6.52 10.60 31.80
CA ILE A 205 -5.46 9.92 31.03
C ILE A 205 -5.35 10.53 29.65
N ASP A 206 -4.20 11.16 29.35
CA ASP A 206 -3.85 11.64 28.02
C ASP A 206 -3.34 10.49 27.14
N ILE A 207 -3.66 10.50 25.85
CA ILE A 207 -3.16 9.56 24.86
C ILE A 207 -2.17 10.24 23.93
N TYR A 208 -1.02 9.61 23.73
CA TYR A 208 -0.02 10.02 22.74
C TYR A 208 0.26 8.84 21.79
N ILE A 209 0.19 9.09 20.49
CA ILE A 209 0.71 8.16 19.48
C ILE A 209 2.16 8.55 19.21
N ILE A 210 3.05 7.59 19.39
CA ILE A 210 4.50 7.73 19.23
C ILE A 210 4.95 6.97 18.00
N ASP A 211 5.85 7.55 17.24
CA ASP A 211 6.39 7.00 16.00
C ASP A 211 7.24 5.74 16.26
N VAL A 212 7.58 5.04 15.19
CA VAL A 212 8.37 3.78 15.21
C VAL A 212 9.75 3.94 15.86
N ASP A 213 10.29 5.16 15.96
CA ASP A 213 11.55 5.46 16.67
C ASP A 213 11.41 5.51 18.19
N GLY A 214 10.18 5.43 18.71
CA GLY A 214 9.87 5.49 20.14
C GLY A 214 9.98 6.88 20.79
N ASN A 215 10.33 7.93 20.04
CA ASN A 215 10.65 9.26 20.59
C ASN A 215 9.69 10.35 20.11
N ASN A 216 9.33 10.34 18.83
CA ASN A 216 8.55 11.42 18.25
C ASN A 216 7.05 11.20 18.45
N THR A 217 6.36 12.17 19.05
CA THR A 217 4.91 12.17 19.14
C THR A 217 4.30 12.58 17.80
N ILE A 218 3.57 11.66 17.16
CA ILE A 218 2.83 11.90 15.93
C ILE A 218 1.56 12.72 16.22
N ARG A 219 0.84 12.33 17.27
CA ARG A 219 -0.43 12.95 17.66
C ARG A 219 -0.71 12.77 19.14
N SER A 220 -1.50 13.66 19.72
CA SER A 220 -1.97 13.56 21.11
C SER A 220 -3.45 13.92 21.23
N ALA A 221 -4.10 13.35 22.23
CA ALA A 221 -5.40 13.72 22.74
C ALA A 221 -5.24 13.95 24.24
N THR A 222 -5.60 15.16 24.72
CA THR A 222 -5.29 15.65 26.07
C THR A 222 -6.45 16.45 26.66
N ALA A 223 -7.68 16.01 26.43
CA ALA A 223 -8.83 16.67 27.00
C ALA A 223 -9.06 16.19 28.44
N TYR A 224 -9.41 17.11 29.34
CA TYR A 224 -9.72 16.75 30.72
C TYR A 224 -10.93 15.83 30.81
N GLY A 225 -10.76 14.65 31.43
CA GLY A 225 -11.85 13.70 31.64
C GLY A 225 -11.40 12.26 31.81
N THR A 226 -12.37 11.35 31.94
CA THR A 226 -12.10 9.93 32.11
C THR A 226 -12.15 9.14 30.79
N THR A 227 -12.39 9.81 29.68
CA THR A 227 -12.45 9.17 28.35
C THR A 227 -11.68 9.99 27.33
N GLU A 228 -10.80 9.35 26.59
CA GLU A 228 -10.04 9.95 25.49
C GLU A 228 -10.13 9.09 24.23
N THR A 229 -10.15 9.76 23.08
CA THR A 229 -10.10 9.11 21.75
C THR A 229 -9.11 9.83 20.86
N ILE A 230 -8.28 9.07 20.18
CA ILE A 230 -7.33 9.58 19.21
C ILE A 230 -7.43 8.78 17.91
N THR A 231 -7.42 9.47 16.77
CA THR A 231 -7.38 8.84 15.45
C THR A 231 -6.23 9.41 14.64
N PHE A 232 -5.45 8.55 14.02
CA PHE A 232 -4.48 8.91 13.01
C PHE A 232 -4.74 8.07 11.74
N ASN A 233 -4.88 8.73 10.60
CA ASN A 233 -5.53 8.13 9.42
C ASN A 233 -4.55 7.61 8.35
N ASN A 234 -3.28 7.92 8.45
CA ASN A 234 -2.30 7.67 7.40
C ASN A 234 -1.00 7.05 7.91
N PHE A 235 -1.12 5.94 8.64
CA PHE A 235 0.04 5.13 9.03
C PHE A 235 0.59 4.32 7.85
N MET A 236 1.91 4.29 7.70
CA MET A 236 2.63 3.22 7.00
C MET A 236 2.75 1.97 7.88
N PRO A 237 3.05 0.79 7.30
CA PRO A 237 3.36 -0.40 8.07
C PRO A 237 4.51 -0.17 9.05
N GLY A 238 4.37 -0.67 10.27
CA GLY A 238 5.39 -0.49 11.30
C GLY A 238 4.91 -0.82 12.70
N THR A 239 5.81 -0.70 13.67
CA THR A 239 5.49 -0.82 15.09
C THR A 239 5.46 0.56 15.70
N TYR A 240 4.29 0.99 16.12
CA TYR A 240 4.06 2.28 16.77
C TYR A 240 3.75 2.06 18.24
N TYR A 241 3.82 3.15 19.03
CA TYR A 241 3.54 3.08 20.44
C TYR A 241 2.39 4.01 20.82
N VAL A 242 1.58 3.56 21.75
CA VAL A 242 0.53 4.34 22.40
C VAL A 242 0.96 4.55 23.83
N ARG A 243 1.28 5.78 24.19
CA ARG A 243 1.57 6.18 25.57
C ARG A 243 0.29 6.70 26.21
N LEU A 244 -0.07 6.13 27.34
CA LEU A 244 -1.05 6.64 28.27
C LEU A 244 -0.32 7.40 29.36
N TYR A 245 -0.66 8.65 29.54
CA TYR A 245 -0.06 9.50 30.55
C TYR A 245 -1.09 10.00 31.55
N ARG A 246 -0.87 9.71 32.82
CA ARG A 246 -1.74 10.15 33.89
C ARG A 246 -1.50 11.62 34.21
N THR A 247 -2.50 12.44 34.00
CA THR A 247 -2.46 13.86 34.40
C THR A 247 -2.99 14.07 35.81
N ASN A 248 -4.00 13.32 36.20
CA ASN A 248 -4.62 13.47 37.52
C ASN A 248 -5.26 12.17 38.00
N SER A 249 -5.44 12.03 39.35
CA SER A 249 -6.09 10.91 40.01
C SER A 249 -5.40 9.55 39.76
N HIS A 250 -6.08 8.45 39.98
CA HIS A 250 -5.67 7.07 39.75
C HIS A 250 -6.90 6.28 39.33
N GLY A 251 -6.71 5.18 38.66
CA GLY A 251 -7.86 4.32 38.30
C GLY A 251 -7.46 3.15 37.43
N GLY A 252 -8.39 2.22 37.33
CA GLY A 252 -8.35 1.19 36.31
C GLY A 252 -8.87 1.78 34.99
N TYR A 253 -8.35 1.30 33.87
CA TYR A 253 -8.78 1.74 32.55
C TYR A 253 -9.01 0.58 31.59
N THR A 254 -9.75 0.86 30.54
CA THR A 254 -9.83 0.05 29.32
C THR A 254 -9.19 0.81 28.19
N ILE A 255 -8.42 0.11 27.35
CA ILE A 255 -7.87 0.61 26.10
C ILE A 255 -8.37 -0.26 24.96
N SER A 256 -8.86 0.33 23.88
CA SER A 256 -9.25 -0.39 22.67
C SER A 256 -8.63 0.23 21.42
N SER A 257 -8.40 -0.60 20.41
CA SER A 257 -7.90 -0.17 19.11
C SER A 257 -8.85 -0.59 18.01
N GLU A 258 -9.06 0.29 17.04
CA GLU A 258 -9.79 0.03 15.80
C GLU A 258 -8.89 0.39 14.63
N TYR A 259 -8.53 -0.60 13.82
CA TYR A 259 -7.69 -0.41 12.65
C TYR A 259 -8.49 -0.67 11.37
N THR A 260 -8.30 0.21 10.39
CA THR A 260 -8.87 0.07 9.04
C THR A 260 -7.76 0.22 8.01
N GLN A 261 -7.55 -0.82 7.21
CA GLN A 261 -6.64 -0.76 6.06
C GLN A 261 -7.20 0.18 4.98
N THR A 262 -6.32 0.98 4.36
CA THR A 262 -6.71 1.82 3.23
C THR A 262 -7.05 0.98 2.00
N SER A 263 -7.97 1.47 1.17
CA SER A 263 -8.34 0.81 -0.08
C SER A 263 -9.04 1.79 -1.04
N ILE A 264 -8.98 1.48 -2.32
CA ILE A 264 -9.79 2.11 -3.37
C ILE A 264 -10.54 1.03 -4.14
N ASN A 265 -11.85 1.17 -4.28
CA ASN A 265 -12.72 0.19 -4.96
C ASN A 265 -12.55 -1.26 -4.44
N GLY A 266 -12.20 -1.43 -3.13
CA GLY A 266 -11.91 -2.73 -2.52
C GLY A 266 -10.51 -3.29 -2.80
N ILE A 267 -9.66 -2.55 -3.51
CA ILE A 267 -8.26 -2.89 -3.77
C ILE A 267 -7.40 -2.30 -2.66
N THR A 268 -6.61 -3.14 -2.01
CA THR A 268 -5.72 -2.78 -0.88
C THR A 268 -4.24 -2.89 -1.25
N THR A 269 -3.94 -3.10 -2.54
CA THR A 269 -2.57 -3.25 -3.02
C THR A 269 -1.87 -1.89 -3.01
N ASN A 270 -0.72 -1.83 -2.37
CA ASN A 270 0.24 -0.74 -2.49
C ASN A 270 1.36 -1.11 -3.47
N ASP A 271 2.08 -0.15 -3.95
CA ASP A 271 3.31 -0.36 -4.70
C ASP A 271 4.51 -0.71 -3.79
N THR A 272 5.69 -0.74 -4.35
CA THR A 272 6.90 -1.10 -3.59
C THR A 272 7.62 0.17 -3.17
N GLU A 273 7.62 0.44 -1.89
CA GLU A 273 8.32 1.56 -1.29
C GLU A 273 9.82 1.26 -1.04
N LYS A 274 10.76 2.21 -1.18
CA LYS A 274 10.52 3.62 -1.58
C LYS A 274 10.77 3.80 -3.07
N ASN A 275 9.87 4.48 -3.76
CA ASN A 275 9.97 4.79 -5.20
C ASN A 275 9.88 6.31 -5.47
N ASP A 276 10.37 7.12 -4.53
CA ASP A 276 10.25 8.59 -4.46
C ASP A 276 11.07 9.37 -5.51
N ASP A 277 11.87 8.71 -6.31
CA ASP A 277 12.63 9.35 -7.39
C ASP A 277 12.82 8.41 -8.60
N TYR A 278 13.26 8.98 -9.73
CA TYR A 278 13.43 8.24 -10.97
C TYR A 278 14.47 7.10 -10.88
N THR A 279 15.40 7.12 -9.91
CA THR A 279 16.43 6.07 -9.73
C THR A 279 15.87 4.86 -9.00
N THR A 280 14.81 5.05 -8.25
CA THR A 280 14.07 4.02 -7.52
C THR A 280 12.75 3.66 -8.20
N ALA A 281 12.44 4.29 -9.34
CA ALA A 281 11.21 4.09 -10.08
C ALA A 281 10.93 2.61 -10.39
N ILE A 282 9.72 2.18 -10.09
CA ILE A 282 9.30 0.80 -10.32
C ILE A 282 8.83 0.58 -11.76
N ASN A 283 9.11 -0.60 -12.31
CA ASN A 283 8.66 -0.98 -13.65
C ASN A 283 7.24 -1.56 -13.58
N TRP A 284 6.27 -0.70 -13.39
CA TRP A 284 4.89 -1.11 -13.14
C TRP A 284 3.96 -0.98 -14.34
N LEU A 285 4.10 0.07 -15.13
CA LEU A 285 3.28 0.27 -16.33
C LEU A 285 3.79 -0.61 -17.48
N ILE A 286 3.55 -1.91 -17.38
CA ILE A 286 3.79 -2.84 -18.47
C ILE A 286 2.52 -2.90 -19.31
N PHE A 287 2.61 -2.38 -20.55
CA PHE A 287 1.50 -2.48 -21.50
C PHE A 287 1.26 -3.94 -21.90
N ASN A 288 0.03 -4.38 -21.79
CA ASN A 288 -0.39 -5.66 -22.32
C ASN A 288 -0.42 -5.62 -23.87
N SER A 289 -0.78 -6.73 -24.52
CA SER A 289 -0.90 -6.82 -25.99
C SER A 289 -1.96 -5.87 -26.58
N ALA A 290 -2.82 -5.26 -25.76
CA ALA A 290 -3.80 -4.26 -26.18
C ALA A 290 -3.27 -2.82 -25.97
N GLY A 291 -2.03 -2.63 -25.54
CA GLY A 291 -1.44 -1.33 -25.29
C GLY A 291 -1.96 -0.64 -24.03
N THR A 292 -2.46 -1.40 -23.03
CA THR A 292 -2.97 -0.85 -21.77
C THR A 292 -2.25 -1.41 -20.56
N GLY A 293 -2.11 -0.61 -19.53
CA GLY A 293 -1.54 -0.99 -18.23
C GLY A 293 -2.33 -0.36 -17.08
N THR A 294 -2.35 -1.03 -15.93
CA THR A 294 -2.98 -0.54 -14.70
C THR A 294 -2.04 -0.77 -13.53
N GLY A 295 -1.90 0.22 -12.67
CA GLY A 295 -1.13 0.18 -11.43
C GLY A 295 -1.98 0.67 -10.25
N TYR A 296 -1.47 0.40 -9.05
CA TYR A 296 -2.09 0.78 -7.79
C TYR A 296 -1.01 1.28 -6.85
N GLY A 297 -1.33 2.22 -5.99
CA GLY A 297 -0.42 2.72 -4.99
C GLY A 297 -1.11 3.53 -3.92
N HIS A 298 -0.35 3.97 -2.96
CA HIS A 298 -0.78 4.79 -1.85
C HIS A 298 0.16 5.99 -1.71
N LEU A 299 -0.39 7.17 -1.45
CA LEU A 299 0.38 8.40 -1.24
C LEU A 299 -0.07 9.10 0.05
N GLY A 300 0.86 9.81 0.67
CA GLY A 300 0.59 10.62 1.85
C GLY A 300 0.54 9.85 3.16
N PHE A 301 1.06 8.63 3.21
CA PHE A 301 1.21 7.86 4.43
C PHE A 301 2.49 8.24 5.17
N TYR A 302 2.51 7.99 6.49
CA TYR A 302 3.53 8.51 7.39
C TYR A 302 4.21 7.41 8.20
N SER A 303 5.53 7.46 8.31
CA SER A 303 6.35 6.66 9.23
C SER A 303 7.72 7.30 9.42
N ASN A 304 8.29 7.20 10.61
CA ASN A 304 9.66 7.64 10.93
C ASN A 304 9.97 9.08 10.48
N SER A 305 9.08 10.03 10.77
CA SER A 305 9.17 11.42 10.33
C SER A 305 9.18 11.62 8.81
N TYR A 306 8.88 10.59 8.05
CA TYR A 306 8.75 10.59 6.60
C TYR A 306 7.26 10.56 6.21
N LEU A 307 6.90 11.39 5.27
CA LEU A 307 5.60 11.40 4.62
C LEU A 307 5.81 11.12 3.15
N ASP A 308 5.23 10.08 2.63
CA ASP A 308 5.32 9.66 1.25
C ASP A 308 4.72 10.71 0.29
N PRO A 309 5.56 11.39 -0.53
CA PRO A 309 5.09 12.47 -1.38
C PRO A 309 4.91 12.08 -2.85
N ASP A 310 5.62 11.07 -3.33
CA ASP A 310 5.84 10.79 -4.75
C ASP A 310 5.99 9.31 -5.05
N ASP A 311 5.33 8.86 -6.12
CA ASP A 311 5.59 7.56 -6.74
C ASP A 311 6.15 7.73 -8.14
N TYR A 312 7.30 7.12 -8.43
CA TYR A 312 7.88 7.08 -9.77
C TYR A 312 7.69 5.72 -10.42
N LEU A 313 7.06 5.74 -11.59
CA LEU A 313 6.81 4.58 -12.42
C LEU A 313 7.61 4.69 -13.72
N THR A 314 8.08 3.57 -14.28
CA THR A 314 8.71 3.56 -15.60
C THR A 314 7.71 3.19 -16.69
N VAL A 315 7.76 3.92 -17.81
CA VAL A 315 7.06 3.59 -19.05
C VAL A 315 8.11 3.34 -20.13
N THR A 316 8.07 2.19 -20.77
CA THR A 316 8.96 1.85 -21.89
C THR A 316 8.12 1.55 -23.12
N THR A 317 8.36 2.31 -24.18
CA THR A 317 7.73 2.13 -25.49
C THR A 317 8.76 1.60 -26.48
N THR A 318 8.35 0.68 -27.33
CA THR A 318 9.20 0.11 -28.41
C THR A 318 8.96 0.79 -29.75
N THR A 319 7.93 1.62 -29.85
CA THR A 319 7.52 2.36 -31.03
C THR A 319 7.08 3.75 -30.61
N ASP A 320 7.01 4.66 -31.55
CA ASP A 320 6.40 5.95 -31.35
C ASP A 320 4.88 5.81 -31.15
N GLY A 321 4.27 6.83 -30.53
CA GLY A 321 2.82 6.79 -30.33
C GLY A 321 2.28 7.87 -29.41
N LYS A 322 1.00 7.70 -29.11
CA LYS A 322 0.24 8.52 -28.18
C LYS A 322 0.13 7.82 -26.84
N LEU A 323 0.60 8.47 -25.80
CA LEU A 323 0.48 8.02 -24.41
C LEU A 323 -0.67 8.74 -23.72
N THR A 324 -1.58 7.98 -23.12
CA THR A 324 -2.60 8.51 -22.21
C THR A 324 -2.41 7.88 -20.85
N ILE A 325 -2.36 8.71 -19.81
CA ILE A 325 -2.28 8.28 -18.40
C ILE A 325 -3.43 8.92 -17.66
N SER A 326 -4.11 8.17 -16.81
CA SER A 326 -5.15 8.71 -15.94
C SER A 326 -5.04 8.14 -14.55
N THR A 327 -5.36 8.94 -13.54
CA THR A 327 -5.45 8.53 -12.14
C THR A 327 -6.90 8.59 -11.65
N GLU A 328 -7.22 7.73 -10.70
CA GLU A 328 -8.39 7.77 -9.85
C GLU A 328 -7.92 7.58 -8.42
N SER A 329 -8.31 8.45 -7.48
CA SER A 329 -7.88 8.39 -6.09
C SER A 329 -9.04 8.45 -5.11
N ASN A 330 -8.79 8.12 -3.83
CA ASN A 330 -9.74 8.34 -2.76
C ASN A 330 -10.12 9.82 -2.65
N SER A 331 -11.29 10.11 -2.12
CA SER A 331 -11.83 11.48 -1.99
C SER A 331 -10.98 12.44 -1.16
N THR A 332 -10.01 11.92 -0.41
CA THR A 332 -9.08 12.68 0.43
C THR A 332 -7.73 12.93 -0.23
N LEU A 333 -7.43 12.26 -1.34
CA LEU A 333 -6.14 12.32 -2.04
C LEU A 333 -6.30 13.00 -3.40
N ASP A 334 -5.44 13.98 -3.67
CA ASP A 334 -5.28 14.66 -4.95
C ASP A 334 -3.91 14.29 -5.53
N VAL A 335 -3.91 13.63 -6.71
CA VAL A 335 -2.72 13.08 -7.36
C VAL A 335 -2.48 13.76 -8.69
N ASP A 336 -1.42 14.56 -8.76
CA ASP A 336 -0.93 15.15 -10.00
C ASP A 336 -0.09 14.16 -10.81
N ILE A 337 -0.19 14.22 -12.14
CA ILE A 337 0.59 13.38 -13.06
C ILE A 337 1.66 14.23 -13.77
N TYR A 338 2.90 13.77 -13.72
CA TYR A 338 4.01 14.35 -14.48
C TYR A 338 4.65 13.30 -15.38
N LEU A 339 4.78 13.57 -16.66
CA LEU A 339 5.60 12.80 -17.59
C LEU A 339 7.00 13.40 -17.63
N ILE A 340 8.00 12.59 -17.32
CA ILE A 340 9.41 12.97 -17.17
C ILE A 340 10.23 12.21 -18.21
N ASP A 341 11.19 12.89 -18.79
CA ASP A 341 12.12 12.34 -19.79
C ASP A 341 13.10 11.32 -19.17
N VAL A 342 13.78 10.56 -19.99
CA VAL A 342 14.75 9.52 -19.61
C VAL A 342 15.86 10.02 -18.67
N ASN A 343 16.18 11.31 -18.71
CA ASN A 343 17.16 11.94 -17.81
C ASN A 343 16.67 12.09 -16.35
N GLY A 344 15.39 11.74 -16.07
CA GLY A 344 14.78 11.80 -14.74
C GLY A 344 14.48 13.19 -14.19
N SER A 345 14.75 14.25 -14.96
CA SER A 345 14.64 15.64 -14.48
C SER A 345 13.84 16.57 -15.40
N THR A 346 13.83 16.32 -16.71
CA THR A 346 13.11 17.15 -17.67
C THR A 346 11.64 16.77 -17.68
N GLN A 347 10.77 17.65 -17.21
CA GLN A 347 9.32 17.48 -17.33
C GLN A 347 8.89 17.70 -18.78
N ILE A 348 8.25 16.70 -19.36
CA ILE A 348 7.70 16.76 -20.72
C ILE A 348 6.30 17.37 -20.70
N LYS A 349 5.45 16.87 -19.79
CA LYS A 349 4.05 17.30 -19.63
C LYS A 349 3.53 17.03 -18.23
N SER A 350 2.46 17.71 -17.82
CA SER A 350 1.76 17.44 -16.57
C SER A 350 0.25 17.58 -16.72
N ALA A 351 -0.46 16.93 -15.79
CA ALA A 351 -1.86 17.15 -15.48
C ALA A 351 -1.94 17.38 -13.98
N THR A 352 -2.55 18.50 -13.55
CA THR A 352 -2.53 18.99 -12.16
C THR A 352 -3.89 19.61 -11.81
N ALA A 353 -4.97 18.95 -12.18
CA ALA A 353 -6.30 19.43 -11.86
C ALA A 353 -6.67 19.03 -10.44
N TYR A 354 -7.18 19.95 -9.64
CA TYR A 354 -7.64 19.64 -8.29
C TYR A 354 -8.80 18.64 -8.32
N GLY A 355 -8.64 17.52 -7.64
CA GLY A 355 -9.68 16.50 -7.52
C GLY A 355 -9.16 15.08 -7.38
N THR A 356 -10.05 14.11 -7.58
CA THR A 356 -9.73 12.67 -7.45
C THR A 356 -9.34 12.01 -8.76
N THR A 357 -9.31 12.75 -9.87
CA THR A 357 -9.00 12.22 -11.20
C THR A 357 -8.20 13.21 -12.00
N ASP A 358 -7.07 12.77 -12.53
CA ASP A 358 -6.27 13.50 -13.50
C ASP A 358 -6.12 12.71 -14.78
N GLN A 359 -5.94 13.39 -15.92
CA GLN A 359 -5.61 12.77 -17.18
C GLN A 359 -4.55 13.56 -17.94
N LEU A 360 -3.46 12.88 -18.27
CA LEU A 360 -2.39 13.37 -19.13
C LEU A 360 -2.46 12.64 -20.48
N VAL A 361 -2.48 13.41 -21.57
CA VAL A 361 -2.40 12.88 -22.94
C VAL A 361 -1.18 13.49 -23.60
N PHE A 362 -0.27 12.67 -24.14
CA PHE A 362 0.87 13.11 -24.92
C PHE A 362 0.85 12.42 -26.29
N GLU A 363 0.59 13.21 -27.34
CA GLU A 363 0.21 12.70 -28.66
C GLU A 363 1.40 12.15 -29.47
N ASN A 364 2.63 12.56 -29.14
CA ASN A 364 3.81 12.32 -29.96
C ASN A 364 5.03 11.86 -29.16
N LEU A 365 4.85 10.82 -28.35
CA LEU A 365 5.93 10.20 -27.59
C LEU A 365 6.72 9.28 -28.51
N GLY A 366 8.04 9.49 -28.61
CA GLY A 366 8.96 8.63 -29.34
C GLY A 366 9.25 7.31 -28.60
N ALA A 367 9.76 6.32 -29.31
CA ALA A 367 10.24 5.09 -28.69
C ALA A 367 11.31 5.40 -27.64
N GLY A 368 11.22 4.77 -26.46
CA GLY A 368 12.17 5.03 -25.39
C GLY A 368 11.67 4.67 -23.99
N LYS A 369 12.50 5.02 -23.01
CA LYS A 369 12.17 4.90 -21.58
C LYS A 369 11.83 6.28 -21.03
N TYR A 370 10.76 6.36 -20.28
CA TYR A 370 10.27 7.57 -19.61
C TYR A 370 9.89 7.27 -18.20
N TYR A 371 9.64 8.32 -17.40
CA TYR A 371 9.14 8.20 -16.05
C TYR A 371 7.79 8.91 -15.91
N VAL A 372 6.92 8.32 -15.14
CA VAL A 372 5.68 8.92 -14.67
C VAL A 372 5.83 9.16 -13.19
N ARG A 373 5.77 10.43 -12.80
CA ARG A 373 5.72 10.82 -11.40
C ARG A 373 4.27 11.08 -11.04
N LEU A 374 3.78 10.37 -10.04
CA LEU A 374 2.52 10.61 -9.38
C LEU A 374 2.81 11.38 -8.10
N TYR A 375 2.42 12.65 -8.07
CA TYR A 375 2.74 13.57 -6.99
C TYR A 375 1.52 13.81 -6.11
N ARG A 376 1.69 13.70 -4.82
CA ARG A 376 0.68 14.05 -3.84
C ARG A 376 0.53 15.57 -3.74
N ALA A 377 -0.43 16.15 -4.43
CA ALA A 377 -0.74 17.57 -4.32
C ALA A 377 -1.32 17.89 -2.93
N THR A 378 -2.29 17.09 -2.49
CA THR A 378 -2.84 17.19 -1.13
C THR A 378 -3.39 15.85 -0.64
N GLY A 379 -3.57 15.71 0.68
CA GLY A 379 -4.30 14.60 1.28
C GLY A 379 -3.47 13.31 1.45
N TYR A 380 -4.15 12.19 1.55
CA TYR A 380 -3.58 10.84 1.64
C TYR A 380 -4.63 9.82 1.17
N GLY A 381 -4.20 8.68 0.68
CA GLY A 381 -5.10 7.61 0.26
C GLY A 381 -4.51 6.71 -0.80
N SER A 382 -5.35 5.80 -1.30
CA SER A 382 -5.02 4.92 -2.42
C SER A 382 -5.37 5.57 -3.75
N TYR A 383 -4.63 5.20 -4.80
CA TYR A 383 -4.92 5.57 -6.17
C TYR A 383 -4.89 4.35 -7.11
N ILE A 384 -5.53 4.50 -8.26
CA ILE A 384 -5.39 3.64 -9.43
C ILE A 384 -4.79 4.50 -10.53
N VAL A 385 -3.74 4.03 -11.19
CA VAL A 385 -3.20 4.63 -12.39
C VAL A 385 -3.45 3.72 -13.59
N ASN A 386 -4.04 4.26 -14.65
CA ASN A 386 -4.25 3.58 -15.91
C ASN A 386 -3.43 4.25 -17.00
N ALA A 387 -2.83 3.45 -17.86
CA ALA A 387 -2.12 3.93 -19.03
C ALA A 387 -2.60 3.21 -20.29
N SER A 388 -2.66 3.93 -21.40
CA SER A 388 -2.84 3.38 -22.74
C SER A 388 -1.85 3.98 -23.72
N PHE A 389 -1.42 3.17 -24.67
CA PHE A 389 -0.49 3.58 -25.72
C PHE A 389 -1.03 3.18 -27.08
N GLU A 390 -1.19 4.15 -27.96
CA GLU A 390 -1.68 3.98 -29.33
C GLU A 390 -0.52 4.22 -30.30
N THR A 391 -0.21 3.21 -31.12
CA THR A 391 0.86 3.31 -32.13
C THR A 391 0.35 3.97 -33.42
N PRO A 392 1.21 4.66 -34.18
CA PRO A 392 0.87 5.19 -35.50
C PRO A 392 0.42 4.11 -36.48
N SER A 393 -0.24 4.51 -37.55
CA SER A 393 -0.83 3.61 -38.55
C SER A 393 0.20 2.90 -39.44
N MET A 394 1.38 3.50 -39.60
CA MET A 394 2.50 2.96 -40.40
C MET A 394 3.71 2.68 -39.50
N ALA A 395 4.61 1.82 -39.95
CA ALA A 395 5.86 1.54 -39.24
C ALA A 395 6.82 2.71 -39.39
N ASN A 396 7.61 2.97 -38.34
CA ASN A 396 8.71 3.92 -38.44
C ASN A 396 9.85 3.35 -39.30
N ASP A 397 10.71 4.23 -39.82
CA ASP A 397 11.96 3.86 -40.45
C ASP A 397 13.08 3.60 -39.43
N THR A 398 14.30 3.51 -39.88
CA THR A 398 15.44 3.26 -38.99
C THR A 398 16.03 4.55 -38.50
N GLU A 399 15.84 4.85 -37.26
CA GLU A 399 16.42 5.99 -36.58
C GLU A 399 17.87 5.73 -36.11
N LEU A 400 18.84 6.69 -36.10
CA LEU A 400 18.64 8.08 -36.46
C LEU A 400 19.02 8.30 -37.95
N ASN A 401 18.14 8.90 -38.74
CA ASN A 401 18.38 9.24 -40.14
C ASN A 401 18.22 10.75 -40.41
N ASN A 402 18.47 11.58 -39.39
CA ASN A 402 18.17 13.03 -39.36
C ASN A 402 19.19 13.91 -40.13
N ASP A 403 20.14 13.30 -40.84
CA ASP A 403 21.06 13.99 -41.74
C ASP A 403 21.52 13.08 -42.91
N TYR A 404 22.17 13.69 -43.90
CA TYR A 404 22.63 12.98 -45.08
C TYR A 404 23.67 11.88 -44.79
N SER A 405 24.42 11.94 -43.68
CA SER A 405 25.43 10.95 -43.32
C SER A 405 24.82 9.70 -42.70
N SER A 406 23.63 9.83 -42.16
CA SER A 406 22.82 8.75 -41.54
C SER A 406 21.63 8.33 -42.44
N ALA A 407 21.52 8.85 -43.65
CA ALA A 407 20.39 8.64 -44.55
C ALA A 407 20.07 7.17 -44.80
N SER A 408 18.82 6.77 -44.61
CA SER A 408 18.29 5.46 -44.93
C SER A 408 18.20 5.22 -46.44
N SER A 409 18.40 4.00 -46.94
CA SER A 409 18.36 3.73 -48.38
C SER A 409 16.93 3.59 -48.93
N ILE A 410 16.66 4.25 -50.08
CA ILE A 410 15.43 4.02 -50.84
C ILE A 410 15.77 3.61 -52.29
N SER A 411 14.99 2.69 -52.86
CA SER A 411 15.12 2.23 -54.22
C SER A 411 13.98 2.78 -55.13
N LEU A 412 14.26 2.85 -56.44
CA LEU A 412 13.18 3.15 -57.39
C LEU A 412 12.06 2.10 -57.30
N ASN A 413 10.82 2.57 -57.41
CA ASN A 413 9.60 1.77 -57.33
C ASN A 413 9.43 1.03 -55.99
N SER A 414 10.10 1.51 -54.93
CA SER A 414 9.87 1.00 -53.57
C SER A 414 9.16 2.04 -52.73
N LYS A 415 8.51 1.55 -51.70
CA LYS A 415 7.86 2.35 -50.65
C LYS A 415 8.66 2.24 -49.38
N VAL A 416 8.86 3.32 -48.69
CA VAL A 416 9.31 3.37 -47.29
C VAL A 416 8.28 4.12 -46.46
N THR A 417 8.26 3.87 -45.19
CA THR A 417 7.41 4.58 -44.22
C THR A 417 8.29 5.10 -43.10
N GLY A 418 7.89 6.21 -42.49
CA GLY A 418 8.60 6.83 -41.39
C GLY A 418 7.65 7.65 -40.51
N HIS A 419 8.19 8.19 -39.45
CA HIS A 419 7.48 9.08 -38.54
C HIS A 419 8.23 10.39 -38.36
N LEU A 420 7.48 11.49 -38.24
CA LEU A 420 8.04 12.81 -37.91
C LEU A 420 7.25 13.48 -36.79
N GLY A 421 7.94 14.29 -36.00
CA GLY A 421 7.35 15.11 -34.97
C GLY A 421 7.24 14.38 -33.61
N TYR A 422 7.81 13.22 -33.48
CA TYR A 422 7.84 12.48 -32.20
C TYR A 422 8.99 12.96 -31.32
N TYR A 423 8.73 12.97 -30.02
CA TYR A 423 9.65 13.45 -29.00
C TYR A 423 10.37 12.27 -28.33
N SER A 424 11.69 12.28 -28.35
CA SER A 424 12.52 11.31 -27.65
C SER A 424 13.82 11.94 -27.17
N ASN A 425 14.25 11.63 -25.96
CA ASN A 425 15.52 12.06 -25.38
C ASN A 425 15.78 13.58 -25.53
N SER A 426 14.80 14.40 -25.13
CA SER A 426 14.85 15.86 -25.19
C SER A 426 14.92 16.47 -26.61
N LEU A 427 14.67 15.67 -27.64
CA LEU A 427 14.67 16.07 -29.03
C LEU A 427 13.32 15.72 -29.67
N THR A 428 12.91 16.56 -30.63
CA THR A 428 11.81 16.23 -31.51
C THR A 428 12.41 15.90 -32.87
N ASP A 429 11.91 14.86 -33.50
CA ASP A 429 12.30 14.44 -34.80
C ASP A 429 11.71 15.41 -35.84
N TYR A 430 12.60 16.11 -36.60
CA TYR A 430 12.21 17.09 -37.58
C TYR A 430 12.53 16.70 -39.02
N ASP A 431 13.47 15.77 -39.21
CA ASP A 431 14.06 15.47 -40.50
C ASP A 431 14.35 14.00 -40.70
N ASP A 432 13.91 13.44 -41.80
CA ASP A 432 14.34 12.13 -42.30
C ASP A 432 15.08 12.26 -43.61
N TYR A 433 16.23 11.62 -43.74
CA TYR A 433 17.01 11.60 -44.97
C TYR A 433 17.03 10.19 -45.56
N TYR A 434 16.79 10.17 -46.90
CA TYR A 434 16.90 8.95 -47.69
C TYR A 434 17.95 9.13 -48.80
N VAL A 435 18.78 8.10 -49.02
CA VAL A 435 19.74 8.06 -50.11
C VAL A 435 19.19 7.23 -51.27
N LEU A 436 19.10 7.86 -52.46
CA LEU A 436 18.70 7.21 -53.73
C LEU A 436 19.92 7.10 -54.65
N ASN A 437 20.29 5.91 -55.00
CA ASN A 437 21.37 5.63 -55.93
C ASN A 437 20.81 5.27 -57.32
N LEU A 438 21.05 6.11 -58.34
CA LEU A 438 20.67 5.86 -59.71
C LEU A 438 21.83 5.21 -60.46
N SER A 439 21.66 3.97 -60.89
CA SER A 439 22.68 3.20 -61.65
C SER A 439 22.82 3.67 -63.12
N SER A 440 21.81 4.34 -63.65
CA SER A 440 21.78 4.88 -65.00
C SER A 440 21.08 6.23 -65.01
N ALA A 441 21.31 7.04 -66.07
CA ALA A 441 20.56 8.28 -66.29
C ALA A 441 19.06 7.99 -66.47
N THR A 442 18.22 8.93 -66.03
CA THR A 442 16.76 8.84 -66.13
C THR A 442 16.21 10.11 -66.81
N ASP A 443 15.10 9.97 -67.55
CA ASP A 443 14.44 11.09 -68.19
C ASP A 443 13.52 11.86 -67.25
N SER A 444 13.08 11.23 -66.15
CA SER A 444 12.21 11.80 -65.11
C SER A 444 12.37 11.06 -63.79
N LEU A 445 12.14 11.77 -62.70
CA LEU A 445 12.01 11.21 -61.35
C LEU A 445 10.77 11.80 -60.72
N TYR A 446 9.93 10.93 -60.17
CA TYR A 446 8.77 11.29 -59.35
C TYR A 446 9.05 10.86 -57.93
N ILE A 447 8.87 11.79 -56.99
CA ILE A 447 8.95 11.54 -55.53
C ILE A 447 7.63 12.02 -54.94
N ARG A 448 6.96 11.16 -54.24
CA ARG A 448 5.68 11.49 -53.56
C ARG A 448 5.71 11.04 -52.13
N ILE A 449 5.23 11.93 -51.26
CA ILE A 449 4.90 11.63 -49.85
C ILE A 449 3.40 11.75 -49.65
N ASP A 450 2.81 10.81 -48.93
CA ASP A 450 1.49 10.94 -48.33
C ASP A 450 1.66 10.71 -46.83
N SER A 451 1.21 11.66 -46.01
CA SER A 451 1.28 11.61 -44.54
C SER A 451 -0.10 11.53 -43.92
N GLU A 452 -0.16 11.24 -42.63
CA GLU A 452 -1.38 11.40 -41.83
C GLU A 452 -1.83 12.88 -41.88
N THR A 453 -3.14 13.11 -41.71
CA THR A 453 -3.70 14.48 -41.78
C THR A 453 -3.20 15.42 -40.68
N SER A 454 -2.61 14.84 -39.61
CA SER A 454 -1.95 15.54 -38.49
C SER A 454 -0.54 16.01 -38.79
N LEU A 455 0.08 15.54 -39.88
CA LEU A 455 1.46 15.83 -40.27
C LEU A 455 1.50 16.56 -41.64
N ASP A 456 2.11 17.71 -41.64
CA ASP A 456 2.51 18.45 -42.84
C ASP A 456 4.02 18.26 -43.05
N ALA A 457 4.36 17.45 -44.05
CA ALA A 457 5.74 17.04 -44.33
C ALA A 457 6.17 17.47 -45.74
N ASP A 458 7.17 18.34 -45.81
CA ASP A 458 7.79 18.86 -47.03
C ASP A 458 8.83 17.90 -47.59
N ILE A 459 8.98 17.80 -48.90
CA ILE A 459 10.04 17.02 -49.53
C ILE A 459 11.04 17.94 -50.27
N TYR A 460 12.32 17.56 -50.15
CA TYR A 460 13.44 18.19 -50.84
C TYR A 460 14.27 17.14 -51.58
N LEU A 461 14.56 17.36 -52.85
CA LEU A 461 15.51 16.57 -53.62
C LEU A 461 16.86 17.28 -53.64
N LEU A 462 17.92 16.60 -53.23
CA LEU A 462 19.28 17.13 -53.12
C LEU A 462 20.24 16.32 -53.98
N ASN A 463 21.30 16.93 -54.49
CA ASN A 463 22.41 16.21 -55.14
C ASN A 463 23.43 15.70 -54.08
N ASN A 464 24.50 15.03 -54.57
CA ASN A 464 25.54 14.51 -53.69
C ASN A 464 26.43 15.58 -53.02
N GLN A 465 26.32 16.85 -53.42
CA GLN A 465 26.91 18.01 -52.74
C GLN A 465 25.90 18.69 -51.80
N GLN A 466 24.73 18.09 -51.59
CA GLN A 466 23.64 18.62 -50.76
C GLN A 466 22.97 19.90 -51.28
N ASN A 467 23.23 20.25 -52.54
CA ASN A 467 22.52 21.34 -53.16
C ASN A 467 21.09 20.90 -53.52
N GLN A 468 20.11 21.74 -53.16
CA GLN A 468 18.73 21.50 -53.52
C GLN A 468 18.52 21.56 -55.02
N LEU A 469 17.94 20.51 -55.58
CA LEU A 469 17.53 20.43 -56.96
C LEU A 469 16.06 20.79 -57.15
N SER A 470 15.21 20.38 -56.22
CA SER A 470 13.78 20.65 -56.22
C SER A 470 13.20 20.53 -54.82
N SER A 471 12.00 21.07 -54.63
CA SER A 471 11.21 20.87 -53.40
C SER A 471 9.72 20.91 -53.73
N ALA A 472 8.94 20.27 -52.84
CA ALA A 472 7.50 20.44 -52.72
C ALA A 472 7.20 20.76 -51.26
N THR A 473 6.51 21.86 -51.02
CA THR A 473 6.28 22.43 -49.69
C THR A 473 4.85 22.97 -49.60
N THR A 474 3.91 22.17 -50.06
CA THR A 474 2.50 22.55 -50.10
C THR A 474 1.86 22.17 -48.77
N TYR A 475 1.24 23.16 -48.11
CA TYR A 475 0.52 22.86 -46.86
C TYR A 475 -0.50 21.73 -47.06
N GLY A 476 -0.35 20.68 -46.29
CA GLY A 476 -1.24 19.52 -46.30
C GLY A 476 -0.50 18.19 -46.12
N ASN A 477 -1.20 17.11 -46.38
CA ASN A 477 -0.69 15.76 -46.14
C ASN A 477 -0.15 15.08 -47.42
N LYS A 478 0.15 15.85 -48.50
CA LYS A 478 0.63 15.28 -49.77
C LYS A 478 1.52 16.25 -50.48
N ASP A 479 2.74 15.82 -50.78
CA ASP A 479 3.66 16.56 -51.63
C ASP A 479 4.21 15.67 -52.75
N ILE A 480 4.47 16.29 -53.91
CA ILE A 480 4.98 15.62 -55.10
C ILE A 480 6.06 16.46 -55.77
N ILE A 481 7.25 15.84 -55.93
CA ILE A 481 8.27 16.37 -56.84
C ILE A 481 8.19 15.63 -58.17
N LYS A 482 8.12 16.38 -59.28
CA LYS A 482 8.38 15.90 -60.64
C LYS A 482 9.65 16.56 -61.13
N TYR A 483 10.72 15.82 -61.27
CA TYR A 483 12.01 16.32 -61.69
C TYR A 483 12.37 15.74 -63.05
N GLY A 484 13.02 16.53 -63.91
CA GLY A 484 13.43 16.10 -65.24
C GLY A 484 14.58 15.09 -65.22
N ALA A 485 15.36 15.09 -66.31
CA ALA A 485 16.46 14.16 -66.46
C ALA A 485 17.54 14.29 -65.37
N LEU A 486 17.92 13.14 -64.79
CA LEU A 486 19.01 13.00 -63.84
C LEU A 486 20.09 12.07 -64.39
N SER A 487 21.37 12.40 -64.14
CA SER A 487 22.50 11.51 -64.43
C SER A 487 22.55 10.34 -63.44
N ALA A 488 23.26 9.26 -63.83
CA ALA A 488 23.62 8.26 -62.83
C ALA A 488 24.41 8.87 -61.68
N GLY A 489 24.11 8.51 -60.47
CA GLY A 489 24.74 9.08 -59.25
C GLY A 489 23.92 8.95 -58.00
N THR A 490 24.43 9.53 -56.91
CA THR A 490 23.81 9.54 -55.61
C THR A 490 23.02 10.84 -55.37
N TYR A 491 21.80 10.70 -54.93
CA TYR A 491 20.88 11.78 -54.58
C TYR A 491 20.35 11.54 -53.19
N TYR A 492 19.90 12.62 -52.52
CA TYR A 492 19.27 12.56 -51.21
C TYR A 492 17.86 13.13 -51.30
N ILE A 493 16.96 12.52 -50.55
CA ILE A 493 15.61 12.99 -50.33
C ILE A 493 15.51 13.35 -48.86
N ARG A 494 15.22 14.61 -48.57
CA ARG A 494 14.95 15.08 -47.22
C ARG A 494 13.45 15.22 -47.05
N ILE A 495 12.92 14.61 -46.03
CA ILE A 495 11.57 14.83 -45.54
C ILE A 495 11.69 15.77 -44.34
N TYR A 496 11.02 16.90 -44.39
CA TYR A 496 11.07 17.90 -43.33
C TYR A 496 9.69 18.11 -42.71
N ARG A 497 9.61 18.07 -41.42
CA ARG A 497 8.39 18.37 -40.68
C ARG A 497 8.10 19.86 -40.68
N ALA A 498 7.17 20.31 -41.51
CA ALA A 498 6.70 21.69 -41.49
C ALA A 498 5.84 21.95 -40.25
N THR A 499 4.84 21.12 -40.00
CA THR A 499 4.01 21.18 -38.78
C THR A 499 3.41 19.81 -38.41
N GLY A 500 2.94 19.67 -37.18
CA GLY A 500 2.22 18.49 -36.73
C GLY A 500 3.11 17.29 -36.35
N GLN A 501 2.55 16.11 -36.26
CA GLN A 501 3.23 14.83 -36.05
C GLN A 501 2.41 13.69 -36.69
N GLY A 502 3.07 12.61 -37.06
CA GLY A 502 2.39 11.47 -37.63
C GLY A 502 3.30 10.62 -38.50
N SER A 503 2.74 9.57 -39.05
CA SER A 503 3.42 8.69 -39.99
C SER A 503 3.24 9.16 -41.45
N TYR A 504 4.20 8.81 -42.29
CA TYR A 504 4.18 9.06 -43.71
C TYR A 504 4.57 7.84 -44.53
N ALA A 505 4.22 7.85 -45.82
CA ALA A 505 4.68 6.93 -46.85
C ALA A 505 5.37 7.73 -47.96
N LEU A 506 6.63 7.37 -48.22
CA LEU A 506 7.45 7.95 -49.30
C LEU A 506 7.66 6.93 -50.40
N MET A 507 7.55 7.36 -51.65
CA MET A 507 7.80 6.56 -52.84
C MET A 507 8.58 7.35 -53.91
N CYS A 508 9.51 6.65 -54.57
CA CYS A 508 10.26 7.14 -55.70
C CYS A 508 9.97 6.28 -56.94
N SER A 509 9.72 6.89 -58.09
CA SER A 509 9.43 6.16 -59.33
C SER A 509 9.92 6.93 -60.55
N LEU A 510 10.10 6.24 -61.69
CA LEU A 510 10.32 6.85 -63.01
C LEU A 510 9.00 7.26 -63.69
N HIS A 511 7.88 6.86 -63.13
CA HIS A 511 6.53 7.18 -63.64
C HIS A 511 5.69 7.86 -62.56
N ASP A 512 4.60 8.49 -62.98
CA ASP A 512 3.69 9.19 -62.06
C ASP A 512 3.13 8.23 -61.00
N ILE A 513 3.20 8.65 -59.73
CA ILE A 513 2.77 7.88 -58.57
C ILE A 513 1.35 8.32 -58.23
N VAL A 514 0.36 7.43 -58.43
CA VAL A 514 -1.05 7.77 -58.19
C VAL A 514 -1.36 7.85 -56.71
N ASN A 515 -0.93 6.87 -55.88
CA ASN A 515 -1.11 6.90 -54.42
C ASN A 515 -0.11 5.98 -53.69
N PRO A 516 0.88 6.48 -52.93
CA PRO A 516 1.81 5.64 -52.14
C PRO A 516 1.15 4.84 -51.02
N LEU A 517 -0.04 5.23 -50.53
CA LEU A 517 -0.76 4.50 -49.50
C LEU A 517 -1.47 3.24 -50.06
N THR A 518 -1.81 3.26 -51.38
CA THR A 518 -2.55 2.18 -52.03
C THR A 518 -1.81 1.54 -53.22
N ASP A 519 -0.87 2.22 -53.85
CA ASP A 519 -0.21 1.80 -55.12
C ASP A 519 0.93 0.79 -54.93
N VAL A 520 1.41 0.61 -53.72
CA VAL A 520 2.22 -0.56 -53.45
C VAL A 520 1.27 -1.70 -53.16
N LYS A 521 0.95 -2.54 -54.14
CA LYS A 521 0.93 -3.96 -53.83
C LYS A 521 2.26 -4.18 -53.08
N GLU A 522 2.21 -4.47 -51.78
CA GLU A 522 3.31 -5.15 -51.15
C GLU A 522 3.88 -6.06 -52.23
N ASN A 523 5.20 -5.98 -52.53
CA ASN A 523 5.82 -7.07 -53.23
C ASN A 523 5.38 -8.26 -52.37
N GLU A 524 4.33 -8.96 -52.84
CA GLU A 524 3.98 -10.23 -52.26
C GLU A 524 5.30 -10.95 -52.38
N ILE A 525 5.99 -11.08 -51.21
CA ILE A 525 7.11 -12.03 -51.14
C ILE A 525 6.39 -13.31 -51.47
N ILE A 526 6.43 -13.66 -52.79
CA ILE A 526 5.83 -14.91 -53.21
C ILE A 526 6.56 -15.97 -52.40
N PRO A 527 5.86 -16.62 -51.47
CA PRO A 527 6.51 -17.60 -50.61
C PRO A 527 7.25 -18.60 -51.52
N THR A 528 8.47 -18.93 -51.19
CA THR A 528 9.26 -19.90 -51.96
C THR A 528 8.92 -21.34 -51.60
N THR A 529 8.18 -21.53 -50.48
CA THR A 529 7.78 -22.84 -49.98
C THR A 529 6.35 -22.81 -49.45
N PHE A 530 5.63 -23.93 -49.57
CA PHE A 530 4.37 -24.10 -48.85
C PHE A 530 4.60 -24.09 -47.34
N SER A 531 3.78 -23.43 -46.59
CA SER A 531 3.79 -23.44 -45.13
C SER A 531 2.40 -23.43 -44.51
N LEU A 532 2.27 -23.99 -43.30
CA LEU A 532 1.12 -23.86 -42.43
C LEU A 532 1.59 -23.39 -41.07
N SER A 533 1.20 -22.20 -40.66
CA SER A 533 1.60 -21.62 -39.38
C SER A 533 0.75 -22.18 -38.24
N GLN A 534 1.26 -22.08 -37.01
CA GLN A 534 0.49 -22.33 -35.82
C GLN A 534 -0.59 -21.23 -35.72
N ASN A 535 -1.85 -21.64 -35.44
CA ASN A 535 -2.94 -20.69 -35.22
C ASN A 535 -2.65 -19.77 -34.03
N TYR A 536 -3.07 -18.54 -34.12
CA TYR A 536 -2.93 -17.56 -33.03
C TYR A 536 -4.23 -16.78 -32.80
N PRO A 537 -4.68 -16.64 -31.52
CA PRO A 537 -4.11 -17.25 -30.31
C PRO A 537 -4.27 -18.79 -30.27
N ASN A 538 -3.44 -19.50 -29.48
CA ASN A 538 -3.59 -20.92 -29.17
C ASN A 538 -3.01 -21.20 -27.76
N PRO A 539 -3.78 -21.54 -26.72
CA PRO A 539 -5.25 -21.77 -26.77
C PRO A 539 -6.07 -20.53 -27.12
N PHE A 540 -7.35 -20.72 -27.54
CA PHE A 540 -8.23 -19.63 -27.96
C PHE A 540 -9.68 -19.80 -27.48
N ASN A 541 -10.44 -18.69 -27.47
CA ASN A 541 -11.85 -18.63 -27.12
C ASN A 541 -12.57 -17.44 -27.82
N PRO A 542 -13.62 -17.61 -28.59
CA PRO A 542 -13.92 -18.77 -29.43
C PRO A 542 -13.25 -18.69 -30.81
N SER A 543 -12.44 -17.63 -31.10
CA SER A 543 -11.89 -17.35 -32.42
C SER A 543 -10.38 -17.40 -32.46
N THR A 544 -9.82 -17.88 -33.56
CA THR A 544 -8.38 -17.91 -33.84
C THR A 544 -8.14 -17.63 -35.32
N THR A 545 -6.90 -17.26 -35.69
CA THR A 545 -6.47 -17.04 -37.06
C THR A 545 -5.44 -18.10 -37.45
N ILE A 546 -5.62 -18.72 -38.61
CA ILE A 546 -4.69 -19.67 -39.23
C ILE A 546 -4.06 -18.98 -40.44
N LYS A 547 -2.71 -18.98 -40.49
CA LYS A 547 -1.94 -18.43 -41.62
C LYS A 547 -1.25 -19.55 -42.39
N TYR A 548 -1.13 -19.37 -43.69
CA TYR A 548 -0.42 -20.33 -44.58
C TYR A 548 0.09 -19.64 -45.83
N ASP A 549 1.09 -20.24 -46.46
CA ASP A 549 1.79 -19.70 -47.63
C ASP A 549 1.67 -20.65 -48.80
N ILE A 550 1.46 -20.09 -50.01
CA ILE A 550 1.30 -20.81 -51.27
C ILE A 550 2.36 -20.25 -52.23
N PRO A 551 3.39 -21.04 -52.63
CA PRO A 551 4.47 -20.57 -53.51
C PRO A 551 4.12 -20.65 -55.02
N GLN A 552 3.12 -21.42 -55.38
CA GLN A 552 2.63 -21.61 -56.76
C GLN A 552 1.13 -21.86 -56.77
N THR A 553 0.46 -21.52 -57.85
CA THR A 553 -0.97 -21.76 -57.98
C THR A 553 -1.31 -23.22 -57.65
N ALA A 554 -2.22 -23.43 -56.70
CA ALA A 554 -2.62 -24.76 -56.25
C ALA A 554 -4.07 -24.79 -55.80
N ASN A 555 -4.72 -25.93 -55.90
CA ASN A 555 -6.03 -26.15 -55.29
C ASN A 555 -5.82 -26.42 -53.80
N VAL A 556 -6.22 -25.44 -52.94
CA VAL A 556 -5.97 -25.46 -51.52
C VAL A 556 -7.22 -25.95 -50.80
N THR A 557 -7.06 -26.98 -49.95
CA THR A 557 -8.06 -27.36 -48.97
C THR A 557 -7.51 -27.17 -47.57
N LEU A 558 -8.23 -26.47 -46.70
CA LEU A 558 -7.94 -26.32 -45.29
C LEU A 558 -9.15 -26.81 -44.49
N LYS A 559 -8.93 -27.87 -43.71
CA LYS A 559 -10.01 -28.56 -42.97
C LYS A 559 -9.68 -28.69 -41.49
N VAL A 560 -10.74 -28.74 -40.67
CA VAL A 560 -10.64 -28.95 -39.22
C VAL A 560 -11.18 -30.34 -38.88
N TYR A 561 -10.52 -31.02 -37.93
CA TYR A 561 -10.80 -32.40 -37.51
C TYR A 561 -10.86 -32.50 -35.98
N ASP A 562 -11.66 -33.44 -35.48
CA ASP A 562 -11.63 -33.85 -34.08
C ASP A 562 -10.44 -34.81 -33.78
N VAL A 563 -10.33 -35.22 -32.51
CA VAL A 563 -9.27 -36.16 -32.07
C VAL A 563 -9.39 -37.56 -32.63
N LEU A 564 -10.56 -37.94 -33.20
CA LEU A 564 -10.79 -39.21 -33.85
C LEU A 564 -10.52 -39.15 -35.36
N GLY A 565 -10.20 -37.97 -35.90
CA GLY A 565 -9.95 -37.75 -37.31
C GLY A 565 -11.20 -37.46 -38.13
N ASN A 566 -12.37 -37.27 -37.51
CA ASN A 566 -13.56 -36.89 -38.24
C ASN A 566 -13.49 -35.42 -38.65
N GLU A 567 -13.87 -35.13 -39.90
CA GLU A 567 -13.94 -33.78 -40.42
C GLU A 567 -15.08 -32.99 -39.71
N ILE A 568 -14.72 -31.86 -39.11
CA ILE A 568 -15.64 -30.93 -38.45
C ILE A 568 -16.15 -29.90 -39.44
N THR A 569 -15.23 -29.31 -40.21
CA THR A 569 -15.56 -28.27 -41.19
C THR A 569 -14.42 -28.09 -42.17
N THR A 570 -14.77 -27.65 -43.39
CA THR A 570 -13.82 -27.16 -44.39
C THR A 570 -13.82 -25.64 -44.34
N LEU A 571 -12.64 -25.05 -44.11
CA LEU A 571 -12.43 -23.59 -44.03
C LEU A 571 -12.12 -22.98 -45.42
N ILE A 572 -11.34 -23.69 -46.23
CA ILE A 572 -10.95 -23.32 -47.60
C ILE A 572 -11.07 -24.55 -48.50
N ASN A 573 -11.57 -24.33 -49.71
CA ASN A 573 -11.56 -25.34 -50.79
C ASN A 573 -11.67 -24.63 -52.13
N GLU A 574 -10.55 -24.06 -52.59
CA GLU A 574 -10.54 -23.26 -53.82
C GLU A 574 -9.13 -23.25 -54.44
N ASN A 575 -9.03 -22.80 -55.69
CA ASN A 575 -7.77 -22.60 -56.38
C ASN A 575 -7.20 -21.25 -56.01
N GLN A 576 -6.00 -21.22 -55.39
CA GLN A 576 -5.32 -20.02 -54.94
C GLN A 576 -4.04 -19.76 -55.70
N THR A 577 -3.76 -18.48 -55.99
CA THR A 577 -2.51 -18.02 -56.60
C THR A 577 -1.39 -17.95 -55.56
N PRO A 578 -0.10 -17.84 -56.00
CA PRO A 578 1.01 -17.63 -55.04
C PRO A 578 0.73 -16.44 -54.12
N GLY A 579 0.99 -16.63 -52.80
CA GLY A 579 0.73 -15.59 -51.78
C GLY A 579 0.69 -16.12 -50.37
N SER A 580 0.63 -15.21 -49.40
CA SER A 580 0.39 -15.50 -47.98
C SER A 580 -1.09 -15.25 -47.64
N TYR A 581 -1.71 -16.23 -47.02
CA TYR A 581 -3.14 -16.22 -46.71
C TYR A 581 -3.42 -16.31 -45.22
N SER A 582 -4.56 -15.77 -44.81
CA SER A 582 -5.04 -15.92 -43.44
C SER A 582 -6.54 -16.19 -43.41
N VAL A 583 -6.95 -17.14 -42.55
CA VAL A 583 -8.36 -17.46 -42.36
C VAL A 583 -8.73 -17.40 -40.89
N LYS A 584 -9.79 -16.67 -40.57
CA LYS A 584 -10.34 -16.59 -39.21
C LYS A 584 -11.30 -17.75 -38.99
N PHE A 585 -11.04 -18.55 -37.94
CA PHE A 585 -11.89 -19.65 -37.55
C PHE A 585 -12.62 -19.33 -36.23
N ASN A 586 -13.95 -19.48 -36.22
CA ASN A 586 -14.77 -19.34 -35.03
C ASN A 586 -15.32 -20.72 -34.63
N ALA A 587 -14.85 -21.20 -33.48
CA ALA A 587 -15.23 -22.49 -32.91
C ALA A 587 -16.38 -22.38 -31.87
N GLY A 588 -17.21 -21.34 -31.92
CA GLY A 588 -18.28 -21.09 -30.95
C GLY A 588 -19.23 -22.26 -30.72
N ASN A 589 -19.42 -23.11 -31.73
CA ASN A 589 -20.29 -24.30 -31.67
C ASN A 589 -19.58 -25.61 -31.26
N LEU A 590 -18.25 -25.56 -31.04
CA LEU A 590 -17.45 -26.74 -30.65
C LEU A 590 -17.26 -26.78 -29.14
N SER A 591 -17.08 -27.98 -28.58
CA SER A 591 -16.74 -28.14 -27.15
C SER A 591 -15.27 -27.81 -26.90
N SER A 592 -14.93 -27.39 -25.66
CA SER A 592 -13.53 -27.25 -25.26
C SER A 592 -12.75 -28.57 -25.48
N GLY A 593 -11.55 -28.48 -26.03
CA GLY A 593 -10.78 -29.69 -26.36
C GLY A 593 -9.65 -29.44 -27.36
N ILE A 594 -9.01 -30.54 -27.75
CA ILE A 594 -7.98 -30.57 -28.77
C ILE A 594 -8.61 -30.87 -30.11
N TYR A 595 -8.21 -30.13 -31.13
CA TYR A 595 -8.58 -30.29 -32.51
C TYR A 595 -7.34 -30.18 -33.41
N PHE A 596 -7.49 -30.63 -34.66
CA PHE A 596 -6.46 -30.55 -35.67
C PHE A 596 -6.95 -29.78 -36.88
N TYR A 597 -6.04 -29.10 -37.56
CA TYR A 597 -6.33 -28.55 -38.90
C TYR A 597 -5.25 -28.98 -39.88
N ARG A 598 -5.67 -29.25 -41.08
CA ARG A 598 -4.83 -29.78 -42.17
C ARG A 598 -5.00 -28.92 -43.40
N ILE A 599 -3.86 -28.46 -43.93
CA ILE A 599 -3.81 -27.94 -45.28
C ILE A 599 -3.40 -29.07 -46.23
N ASP A 600 -3.97 -29.08 -47.44
CA ASP A 600 -3.64 -29.98 -48.52
C ASP A 600 -3.70 -29.23 -49.86
N THR A 601 -2.63 -29.32 -50.66
CA THR A 601 -2.53 -28.64 -51.96
C THR A 601 -2.30 -29.63 -53.09
N GLY A 602 -2.44 -30.93 -52.81
CA GLY A 602 -2.11 -32.02 -53.72
C GLY A 602 -0.62 -32.37 -53.73
N SER A 603 0.26 -31.40 -53.72
CA SER A 603 1.72 -31.59 -53.66
C SER A 603 2.31 -31.40 -52.27
N PHE A 604 1.58 -30.74 -51.35
CA PHE A 604 1.97 -30.47 -49.99
C PHE A 604 0.83 -30.71 -49.03
N SER A 605 1.13 -31.34 -47.89
CA SER A 605 0.15 -31.53 -46.82
C SER A 605 0.83 -31.35 -45.46
N GLN A 606 0.20 -30.60 -44.60
CA GLN A 606 0.66 -30.35 -43.25
C GLN A 606 -0.50 -30.29 -42.25
N VAL A 607 -0.27 -30.81 -41.04
CA VAL A 607 -1.25 -30.81 -39.94
C VAL A 607 -0.69 -30.05 -38.75
N LYS A 608 -1.54 -29.28 -38.11
CA LYS A 608 -1.29 -28.59 -36.82
C LYS A 608 -2.41 -28.88 -35.86
N LYS A 609 -2.15 -28.73 -34.55
CA LYS A 609 -3.16 -28.87 -33.52
C LYS A 609 -3.51 -27.51 -32.91
N PHE A 610 -4.74 -27.33 -32.45
CA PHE A 610 -5.14 -26.22 -31.61
C PHE A 610 -5.89 -26.68 -30.36
N ILE A 611 -5.95 -25.80 -29.36
CA ILE A 611 -6.68 -26.02 -28.12
C ILE A 611 -7.76 -24.96 -28.01
N LEU A 612 -9.01 -25.40 -27.94
CA LEU A 612 -10.17 -24.55 -27.66
C LEU A 612 -10.46 -24.59 -26.17
N MET A 613 -10.52 -23.44 -25.54
CA MET A 613 -10.92 -23.26 -24.14
C MET A 613 -12.11 -22.32 -24.08
N LYS A 614 -13.21 -22.81 -23.57
CA LYS A 614 -14.42 -22.00 -23.29
C LYS A 614 -14.52 -21.73 -21.81
#